data_08c5e01a1260048d7951e93f72cefd21
#
_entry.id   08c5e01a1260048d7951e93f72cefd21
#
_cell.length_a   1.000
_cell.length_b   1.000
_cell.length_c   1.000
_cell.angle_alpha   90.00
_cell.angle_beta   90.00
_cell.angle_gamma   90.00
#
_symmetry.space_group_name_H-M   'P 1'
#
loop_
_entity.id
_entity.type
_entity.pdbx_description
1 polymer ?
#
loop_
_entity_poly.entity_id
_entity_poly.type
_entity_poly.pdbx_seq_one_letter_code
_entity_poly.pdbx_strand_id
1 'polypeptide(L)'
;MGLFFFVDFPLYYLENLIKIDTGITGDYTNVGAYNFTFPKIYKQVLGVGINVYKTGTAATLENVYVTGFNNTGFSFVKDCVEAARANTVKVAYTVFYV
;
A
#
# COMPACT_ATOMS: atom_id res chain seq x y z
N MET A 1 -4.02 21.81 29.79
CA MET A 1 -3.89 21.46 29.11
C MET A 1 -4.07 21.31 28.27
N GLY A 2 -3.90 21.16 28.75
CA GLY A 2 -3.72 20.91 27.97
C GLY A 2 -3.75 20.68 27.51
N LEU A 3 -3.39 20.81 27.89
CA LEU A 3 -3.21 20.45 27.33
C LEU A 3 -3.37 20.11 27.09
N PHE A 4 -3.49 20.32 27.51
CA PHE A 4 -3.50 19.72 27.16
C PHE A 4 -3.72 19.40 26.98
N PHE A 5 -3.73 19.74 27.30
CA PHE A 5 -3.63 19.02 27.08
C PHE A 5 -3.11 18.54 26.90
N PHE A 6 -2.60 18.44 27.48
CA PHE A 6 -1.93 17.76 27.45
C PHE A 6 -1.42 17.24 27.66
N VAL A 7 -1.60 17.38 27.76
CA VAL A 7 -0.71 16.83 28.33
C VAL A 7 -0.47 15.33 28.75
N ASP A 8 -1.00 14.71 29.55
CA ASP A 8 -0.87 13.28 29.77
C ASP A 8 -1.60 12.52 28.68
N PHE A 9 -0.93 11.62 28.00
CA PHE A 9 -1.59 10.69 27.12
C PHE A 9 -2.11 9.53 27.94
N PRO A 10 -3.41 9.22 27.92
CA PRO A 10 -3.91 7.98 28.50
C PRO A 10 -3.22 6.79 27.86
N LEU A 11 -2.99 5.74 28.63
CA LEU A 11 -2.38 4.52 28.12
C LEU A 11 -3.13 3.97 26.91
N TYR A 12 -4.45 3.95 26.99
CA TYR A 12 -5.31 3.57 25.87
C TYR A 12 -4.96 4.34 24.58
N TYR A 13 -4.72 5.63 24.69
CA TYR A 13 -4.41 6.47 23.53
C TYR A 13 -3.08 6.04 22.90
N LEU A 14 -2.07 5.78 23.71
CA LEU A 14 -0.78 5.31 23.21
C LEU A 14 -0.88 3.96 22.53
N GLU A 15 -1.73 3.06 23.05
CA GLU A 15 -1.91 1.74 22.48
C GLU A 15 -2.60 1.77 21.12
N ASN A 16 -3.29 2.86 20.82
CA ASN A 16 -4.05 3.02 19.58
C ASN A 16 -3.41 4.01 18.61
N LEU A 17 -2.15 4.40 18.84
CA LEU A 17 -1.44 5.22 17.87
C LEU A 17 -1.26 4.45 16.58
N ILE A 18 -1.35 5.18 15.47
CA ILE A 18 -1.16 4.62 14.14
C ILE A 18 0.28 4.17 13.98
N LYS A 19 0.46 2.96 13.51
CA LYS A 19 1.75 2.38 13.19
C LYS A 19 1.88 2.24 11.69
N ILE A 20 3.12 2.13 11.22
CA ILE A 20 3.43 2.10 9.80
C ILE A 20 4.38 0.95 9.54
N ASP A 21 4.00 0.09 8.61
CA ASP A 21 4.90 -0.92 8.04
C ASP A 21 5.06 -0.65 6.55
N THR A 22 6.21 -1.02 6.02
CA THR A 22 6.50 -0.88 4.59
C THR A 22 6.94 -2.22 4.03
N GLY A 23 6.72 -2.39 2.74
CA GLY A 23 7.17 -3.58 2.03
C GLY A 23 7.19 -3.34 0.54
N ILE A 24 7.57 -4.37 -0.21
CA ILE A 24 7.60 -4.30 -1.67
C ILE A 24 7.10 -5.63 -2.22
N THR A 25 6.32 -5.57 -3.27
CA THR A 25 5.81 -6.75 -3.94
C THR A 25 6.86 -7.33 -4.88
N GLY A 26 6.55 -8.50 -5.48
CA GLY A 26 7.27 -8.98 -6.65
C GLY A 26 6.92 -8.18 -7.90
N ASP A 27 7.17 -8.79 -9.05
CA ASP A 27 7.01 -8.14 -10.35
C ASP A 27 5.62 -8.38 -10.93
N TYR A 28 5.06 -7.34 -11.54
CA TYR A 28 3.81 -7.43 -12.29
C TYR A 28 4.02 -6.82 -13.67
N THR A 29 3.72 -7.58 -14.71
CA THR A 29 3.96 -7.14 -16.09
C THR A 29 2.65 -6.85 -16.82
N ASN A 30 1.73 -7.79 -16.83
CA ASN A 30 0.50 -7.66 -17.60
C ASN A 30 -0.47 -6.71 -16.94
N VAL A 31 -1.28 -6.02 -17.74
CA VAL A 31 -2.39 -5.24 -17.22
C VAL A 31 -3.42 -6.18 -16.59
N GLY A 32 -4.08 -5.72 -15.55
CA GLY A 32 -5.09 -6.53 -14.87
C GLY A 32 -5.29 -6.12 -13.43
N ALA A 33 -6.13 -6.88 -12.76
CA ALA A 33 -6.42 -6.71 -11.35
C ALA A 33 -5.66 -7.76 -10.56
N TYR A 34 -5.05 -7.34 -9.45
CA TYR A 34 -4.19 -8.18 -8.64
C TYR A 34 -4.55 -8.06 -7.17
N ASN A 35 -4.21 -9.12 -6.42
CA ASN A 35 -4.30 -9.13 -4.97
C ASN A 35 -2.92 -9.41 -4.41
N PHE A 36 -2.53 -8.66 -3.38
CA PHE A 36 -1.30 -8.89 -2.66
C PHE A 36 -1.63 -9.21 -1.21
N THR A 37 -1.06 -10.31 -0.71
CA THR A 37 -1.24 -10.73 0.68
C THR A 37 -0.05 -10.24 1.50
N PHE A 38 -0.34 -9.55 2.60
CA PHE A 38 0.71 -9.08 3.51
C PHE A 38 1.47 -10.27 4.11
N PRO A 39 2.75 -10.08 4.46
CA PRO A 39 3.52 -11.14 5.13
C PRO A 39 3.02 -11.45 6.55
N LYS A 40 2.14 -10.62 7.10
CA LYS A 40 1.49 -10.89 8.39
C LYS A 40 0.05 -10.38 8.36
N ILE A 41 -0.76 -10.86 9.29
CA ILE A 41 -2.13 -10.41 9.48
C ILE A 41 -2.12 -9.28 10.50
N TYR A 42 -2.73 -8.15 10.16
CA TYR A 42 -2.85 -6.99 11.04
C TYR A 42 -4.16 -7.06 11.82
N LYS A 43 -4.15 -6.47 13.01
CA LYS A 43 -5.36 -6.38 13.81
C LYS A 43 -6.39 -5.47 13.14
N GLN A 44 -5.93 -4.32 12.63
CA GLN A 44 -6.78 -3.39 11.89
C GLN A 44 -5.92 -2.55 10.96
N VAL A 45 -6.17 -2.66 9.65
CA VAL A 45 -5.55 -1.82 8.64
C VAL A 45 -6.43 -0.61 8.41
N LEU A 46 -5.81 0.57 8.49
CA LEU A 46 -6.50 1.85 8.29
C LEU A 46 -6.37 2.36 6.87
N GLY A 47 -5.32 1.96 6.19
CA GLY A 47 -5.08 2.39 4.83
C GLY A 47 -3.82 1.79 4.25
N VAL A 48 -3.72 1.86 2.92
CA VAL A 48 -2.54 1.40 2.18
C VAL A 48 -2.17 2.47 1.16
N GLY A 49 -0.92 2.92 1.23
CA GLY A 49 -0.36 3.78 0.20
C GLY A 49 0.59 2.98 -0.67
N ILE A 50 0.75 3.38 -1.92
CA ILE A 50 1.69 2.69 -2.82
C ILE A 50 2.58 3.69 -3.54
N ASN A 51 3.76 3.19 -3.91
CA ASN A 51 4.69 3.86 -4.79
C ASN A 51 5.18 2.82 -5.80
N VAL A 52 5.20 3.18 -7.08
CA VAL A 52 5.39 2.21 -8.14
C VAL A 52 6.76 2.41 -8.79
N TYR A 53 7.52 1.33 -8.90
CA TYR A 53 8.79 1.31 -9.61
C TYR A 53 8.61 0.63 -10.96
N LYS A 54 8.93 1.33 -12.04
CA LYS A 54 8.95 0.76 -13.37
C LYS A 54 10.35 0.17 -13.60
N THR A 55 10.40 -1.12 -13.89
CA THR A 55 11.67 -1.81 -14.14
C THR A 55 11.92 -2.09 -15.63
N GLY A 56 10.91 -1.87 -16.47
CA GLY A 56 11.06 -2.02 -17.91
C GLY A 56 11.53 -0.73 -18.58
N THR A 57 11.82 -0.81 -19.88
CA THR A 57 12.34 0.31 -20.65
C THR A 57 11.38 0.85 -21.70
N ALA A 58 10.20 0.25 -21.86
CA ALA A 58 9.22 0.76 -22.81
C ALA A 58 8.73 2.14 -22.37
N ALA A 59 8.52 3.03 -23.34
CA ALA A 59 8.12 4.41 -23.07
C ALA A 59 6.60 4.54 -22.99
N THR A 60 5.95 3.65 -22.26
CA THR A 60 4.51 3.69 -22.03
C THR A 60 4.23 4.14 -20.62
N LEU A 61 3.09 4.79 -20.42
CA LEU A 61 2.65 5.19 -19.09
C LEU A 61 1.97 4.02 -18.40
N GLU A 62 2.40 3.75 -17.19
CA GLU A 62 1.79 2.76 -16.32
C GLU A 62 0.92 3.47 -15.30
N ASN A 63 -0.27 2.93 -15.07
CA ASN A 63 -1.17 3.44 -14.06
C ASN A 63 -1.50 2.31 -13.08
N VAL A 64 -1.11 2.49 -11.83
CA VAL A 64 -1.32 1.49 -10.78
C VAL A 64 -2.01 2.16 -9.63
N TYR A 65 -3.14 1.60 -9.20
CA TYR A 65 -3.90 2.20 -8.11
C TYR A 65 -4.56 1.12 -7.26
N VAL A 66 -4.68 1.42 -5.97
CA VAL A 66 -5.29 0.53 -4.99
C VAL A 66 -6.81 0.57 -5.17
N THR A 67 -7.44 -0.60 -5.21
CA THR A 67 -8.89 -0.71 -5.32
C THR A 67 -9.55 -1.15 -4.01
N GLY A 68 -8.77 -1.64 -3.05
CA GLY A 68 -9.30 -2.01 -1.75
C GLY A 68 -8.24 -2.64 -0.87
N PHE A 69 -8.55 -2.77 0.41
CA PHE A 69 -7.66 -3.41 1.36
C PHE A 69 -8.46 -4.01 2.51
N ASN A 70 -7.84 -4.93 3.21
CA ASN A 70 -8.35 -5.49 4.46
C ASN A 70 -7.17 -5.82 5.37
N ASN A 71 -7.40 -6.58 6.43
CA ASN A 71 -6.35 -6.88 7.40
C ASN A 71 -5.32 -7.89 6.91
N THR A 72 -5.55 -8.51 5.75
CA THR A 72 -4.66 -9.55 5.21
C THR A 72 -3.94 -9.13 3.93
N GLY A 73 -4.37 -8.07 3.26
CA GLY A 73 -3.75 -7.65 2.01
C GLY A 73 -4.46 -6.49 1.35
N PHE A 74 -4.07 -6.21 0.12
CA PHE A 74 -4.72 -5.19 -0.67
C PHE A 74 -4.86 -5.64 -2.11
N SER A 75 -5.81 -5.03 -2.80
CA SER A 75 -6.04 -5.25 -4.23
C SER A 75 -5.68 -3.98 -5.00
N PHE A 76 -5.21 -4.16 -6.22
CA PHE A 76 -4.83 -3.04 -7.07
C PHE A 76 -5.04 -3.40 -8.54
N VAL A 77 -5.13 -2.37 -9.36
CA VAL A 77 -5.20 -2.52 -10.81
C VAL A 77 -3.93 -1.94 -11.40
N LYS A 78 -3.37 -2.67 -12.36
CA LYS A 78 -2.28 -2.19 -13.21
C LYS A 78 -2.84 -2.00 -14.60
N ASP A 79 -2.73 -0.78 -15.11
CA ASP A 79 -3.20 -0.44 -16.45
C ASP A 79 -2.08 0.24 -17.22
N CYS A 80 -2.22 0.27 -18.54
CA CYS A 80 -1.20 0.83 -19.42
C CYS A 80 -1.88 1.31 -20.69
N VAL A 81 -1.40 2.41 -21.25
CA VAL A 81 -1.94 2.99 -22.48
C VAL A 81 -1.92 1.97 -23.62
N GLU A 82 -0.85 1.17 -23.69
CA GLU A 82 -0.73 0.09 -24.67
C GLU A 82 -0.43 -1.20 -23.92
N ALA A 83 -1.45 -2.02 -23.71
CA ALA A 83 -1.32 -3.24 -22.93
C ALA A 83 -0.23 -4.19 -23.47
N ALA A 84 -0.05 -4.25 -24.78
CA ALA A 84 0.96 -5.11 -25.41
C ALA A 84 2.39 -4.65 -25.12
N ARG A 85 2.58 -3.43 -24.62
CA ARG A 85 3.87 -2.85 -24.31
C ARG A 85 3.98 -2.47 -22.84
N ALA A 86 3.20 -3.14 -21.99
CA ALA A 86 3.22 -2.89 -20.58
C ALA A 86 4.60 -3.19 -19.98
N ASN A 87 5.07 -2.31 -19.10
CA ASN A 87 6.30 -2.50 -18.38
C ASN A 87 6.09 -3.36 -17.16
N THR A 88 7.13 -4.08 -16.76
CA THR A 88 7.17 -4.72 -15.46
C THR A 88 7.31 -3.65 -14.38
N VAL A 89 6.51 -3.77 -13.32
CA VAL A 89 6.56 -2.86 -12.18
C VAL A 89 6.67 -3.64 -10.88
N LYS A 90 7.28 -3.03 -9.89
CA LYS A 90 7.19 -3.45 -8.50
C LYS A 90 6.38 -2.41 -7.76
N VAL A 91 5.62 -2.85 -6.77
CA VAL A 91 4.79 -1.95 -5.95
C VAL A 91 5.37 -1.91 -4.54
N ALA A 92 5.91 -0.77 -4.17
CA ALA A 92 6.28 -0.52 -2.78
C ALA A 92 5.02 -0.03 -2.05
N TYR A 93 4.76 -0.56 -0.88
CA TYR A 93 3.55 -0.23 -0.16
C TYR A 93 3.85 0.20 1.27
N THR A 94 2.93 0.98 1.80
CA THR A 94 2.94 1.42 3.20
C THR A 94 1.60 1.04 3.80
N VAL A 95 1.63 0.32 4.92
CA VAL A 95 0.43 -0.07 5.64
C VAL A 95 0.31 0.80 6.88
N PHE A 96 -0.81 1.48 7.00
CA PHE A 96 -1.16 2.25 8.20
C PHE A 96 -2.11 1.40 9.03
N TYR A 97 -1.74 1.10 10.27
CA TYR A 97 -2.51 0.17 11.09
C TYR A 97 -2.45 0.54 12.57
N VAL A 98 -3.33 -0.08 13.32
CA VAL A 98 -3.30 0.00 14.78
C VAL A 98 -3.29 -1.39 15.39
#